data_18be2186f0e48b74a45932e1eaab483f
#
_entry.id   18be2186f0e48b74a45932e1eaab483f
#
_cell.length_a   1.000
_cell.length_b   1.000
_cell.length_c   1.000
_cell.angle_alpha   90.00
_cell.angle_beta   90.00
_cell.angle_gamma   90.00
#
_symmetry.space_group_name_H-M   'P 1'
#
loop_
_entity.id
_entity.type
_entity.pdbx_description
1 polymer ?
#
loop_
_entity_poly.entity_id
_entity_poly.type
_entity_poly.pdbx_seq_one_letter_code
_entity_poly.pdbx_strand_id
1 'polypeptide(L)'
;MRVLITFLILLAGLMLYIRLAPTNAERWHNRPTATKPYDQQDEGGFVAVRRITAPAAEVLAQVENVALSTPRTVLLAGSVEEGLLTFQTRSALWGFPDFTTVTVENDLLIIYGRLRFGRSDMGVNKARILGWLSALGPLTEPL
;
A
#
# COMPACT_ATOMS: atom_id res chain seq x y z
N MET A 1 -6.03 -37.93 14.51
CA MET A 1 -4.96 -37.18 15.22
C MET A 1 -3.76 -36.89 14.32
N ARG A 2 -3.12 -37.87 13.66
CA ARG A 2 -1.96 -37.62 12.76
C ARG A 2 -2.24 -36.70 11.62
N VAL A 3 -3.40 -36.83 10.95
CA VAL A 3 -3.82 -35.94 9.85
C VAL A 3 -3.97 -34.50 10.30
N LEU A 4 -4.56 -34.27 11.48
CA LEU A 4 -4.72 -32.92 12.04
C LEU A 4 -3.36 -32.29 12.35
N ILE A 5 -2.44 -33.06 12.95
CA ILE A 5 -1.08 -32.57 13.25
C ILE A 5 -0.34 -32.20 11.97
N THR A 6 -0.40 -33.06 10.94
CA THR A 6 0.20 -32.77 9.63
C THR A 6 -0.38 -31.51 9.01
N PHE A 7 -1.69 -31.34 9.05
CA PHE A 7 -2.36 -30.14 8.55
C PHE A 7 -1.89 -28.87 9.27
N LEU A 8 -1.81 -28.90 10.60
CA LEU A 8 -1.34 -27.76 11.40
C LEU A 8 0.14 -27.42 11.11
N ILE A 9 0.99 -28.42 10.89
CA ILE A 9 2.40 -28.21 10.52
C ILE A 9 2.49 -27.54 9.14
N LEU A 10 1.73 -28.01 8.16
CA LEU A 10 1.70 -27.41 6.83
C LEU A 10 1.18 -25.98 6.86
N LEU A 11 0.15 -25.72 7.64
CA LEU A 11 -0.42 -24.38 7.83
C LEU A 11 0.59 -23.43 8.48
N ALA A 12 1.26 -23.87 9.54
CA ALA A 12 2.32 -23.10 10.21
C ALA A 12 3.49 -22.83 9.25
N GLY A 13 3.90 -23.82 8.46
CA GLY A 13 4.94 -23.68 7.43
C GLY A 13 4.55 -22.65 6.35
N LEU A 14 3.31 -22.68 5.90
CA LEU A 14 2.79 -21.69 4.94
C LEU A 14 2.77 -20.28 5.53
N MET A 15 2.30 -20.12 6.77
CA MET A 15 2.32 -18.82 7.46
C MET A 15 3.74 -18.29 7.63
N LEU A 16 4.67 -19.15 8.00
CA LEU A 16 6.08 -18.80 8.15
C LEU A 16 6.68 -18.37 6.79
N TYR A 17 6.40 -19.12 5.73
CA TYR A 17 6.83 -18.77 4.38
C TYR A 17 6.31 -17.40 3.96
N ILE A 18 5.02 -17.11 4.14
CA ILE A 18 4.41 -15.82 3.79
C ILE A 18 5.10 -14.67 4.53
N ARG A 19 5.45 -14.87 5.80
CA ARG A 19 6.10 -13.87 6.65
C ARG A 19 7.57 -13.64 6.31
N LEU A 20 8.29 -14.68 5.92
CA LEU A 20 9.74 -14.68 5.69
C LEU A 20 10.11 -14.62 4.21
N ALA A 21 9.16 -14.81 3.28
CA ALA A 21 9.44 -14.78 1.85
C ALA A 21 10.15 -13.48 1.46
N PRO A 22 11.29 -13.55 0.78
CA PRO A 22 12.06 -12.37 0.39
C PRO A 22 11.21 -11.45 -0.48
N THR A 23 11.32 -10.16 -0.22
CA THR A 23 10.66 -9.11 -1.00
C THR A 23 11.69 -8.39 -1.84
N ASN A 24 11.55 -8.46 -3.17
CA ASN A 24 12.33 -7.64 -4.06
C ASN A 24 11.67 -6.25 -4.14
N ALA A 25 12.29 -5.25 -3.49
CA ALA A 25 11.76 -3.90 -3.44
C ALA A 25 11.60 -3.28 -4.85
N GLU A 26 12.55 -3.52 -5.76
CA GLU A 26 12.52 -2.98 -7.13
C GLU A 26 11.26 -3.39 -7.90
N ARG A 27 10.76 -4.60 -7.67
CA ARG A 27 9.53 -5.09 -8.30
C ARG A 27 8.30 -4.24 -7.93
N TRP A 28 8.29 -3.66 -6.73
CA TRP A 28 7.15 -2.94 -6.18
C TRP A 28 7.32 -1.43 -6.22
N HIS A 29 8.56 -0.97 -6.28
CA HIS A 29 8.92 0.44 -6.26
C HIS A 29 8.94 1.02 -7.68
N ASN A 30 7.77 1.05 -8.31
CA ASN A 30 7.58 1.56 -9.67
C ASN A 30 6.62 2.75 -9.63
N ARG A 31 7.00 3.84 -10.29
CA ARG A 31 6.22 5.08 -10.33
C ARG A 31 4.93 4.88 -11.14
N PRO A 32 3.75 4.96 -10.51
CA PRO A 32 2.49 5.02 -11.23
C PRO A 32 2.34 6.39 -11.91
N THR A 33 1.58 6.44 -13.00
CA THR A 33 1.30 7.66 -13.76
C THR A 33 -0.20 7.91 -13.85
N ALA A 34 -0.59 9.19 -13.91
CA ALA A 34 -1.96 9.60 -14.10
C ALA A 34 -2.02 10.97 -14.77
N THR A 35 -3.12 11.24 -15.47
CA THR A 35 -3.34 12.52 -16.17
C THR A 35 -4.52 13.31 -15.62
N LYS A 36 -5.33 12.73 -14.74
CA LYS A 36 -6.50 13.36 -14.12
C LYS A 36 -6.85 12.65 -12.80
N PRO A 37 -7.62 13.28 -11.89
CA PRO A 37 -8.15 12.62 -10.71
C PRO A 37 -9.11 11.49 -11.08
N TYR A 38 -9.00 10.34 -10.37
CA TYR A 38 -9.92 9.20 -10.47
C TYR A 38 -9.70 8.21 -9.33
N ASP A 39 -10.67 7.31 -9.17
CA ASP A 39 -10.55 6.09 -8.39
C ASP A 39 -10.75 4.88 -9.31
N GLN A 40 -9.93 3.84 -9.14
CA GLN A 40 -10.07 2.60 -9.89
C GLN A 40 -9.86 1.41 -8.97
N GLN A 41 -10.85 0.51 -8.96
CA GLN A 41 -10.77 -0.77 -8.29
C GLN A 41 -10.34 -1.84 -9.28
N ASP A 42 -9.23 -2.51 -8.99
CA ASP A 42 -8.78 -3.72 -9.69
C ASP A 42 -9.08 -4.97 -8.85
N GLU A 43 -8.90 -6.15 -9.43
CA GLU A 43 -9.14 -7.43 -8.75
C GLU A 43 -8.32 -7.56 -7.45
N GLY A 44 -7.06 -7.19 -7.49
CA GLY A 44 -6.11 -7.28 -6.37
C GLY A 44 -5.57 -5.94 -5.88
N GLY A 45 -6.21 -4.81 -6.20
CA GLY A 45 -5.69 -3.51 -5.85
C GLY A 45 -6.65 -2.35 -6.02
N PHE A 46 -6.15 -1.17 -5.68
CA PHE A 46 -6.90 0.07 -5.79
C PHE A 46 -5.95 1.23 -6.10
N VAL A 47 -6.33 2.08 -7.04
CA VAL A 47 -5.66 3.33 -7.36
C VAL A 47 -6.56 4.49 -6.99
N ALA A 48 -6.00 5.48 -6.31
CA ALA A 48 -6.65 6.76 -6.09
C ALA A 48 -5.74 7.90 -6.57
N VAL A 49 -6.30 8.83 -7.30
CA VAL A 49 -5.61 10.01 -7.80
C VAL A 49 -6.34 11.26 -7.35
N ARG A 50 -5.63 12.19 -6.73
CA ARG A 50 -6.19 13.46 -6.22
C ARG A 50 -5.30 14.63 -6.61
N ARG A 51 -5.91 15.77 -6.88
CA ARG A 51 -5.19 17.04 -7.02
C ARG A 51 -4.68 17.48 -5.66
N ILE A 52 -3.41 17.89 -5.58
CA ILE A 52 -2.83 18.45 -4.36
C ILE A 52 -3.09 19.94 -4.24
N THR A 53 -3.17 20.42 -3.01
CA THR A 53 -3.40 21.83 -2.66
C THR A 53 -2.22 22.48 -1.94
N ALA A 54 -1.14 21.72 -1.76
CA ALA A 54 0.09 22.13 -1.11
C ALA A 54 1.31 21.61 -1.89
N PRO A 55 2.54 22.07 -1.58
CA PRO A 55 3.74 21.58 -2.25
C PRO A 55 3.89 20.04 -2.14
N ALA A 56 4.36 19.42 -3.21
CA ALA A 56 4.49 17.96 -3.30
C ALA A 56 5.26 17.33 -2.12
N ALA A 57 6.36 17.97 -1.69
CA ALA A 57 7.15 17.50 -0.56
C ALA A 57 6.36 17.50 0.76
N GLU A 58 5.52 18.49 0.99
CA GLU A 58 4.65 18.58 2.17
C GLU A 58 3.59 17.47 2.15
N VAL A 59 2.94 17.27 1.00
CA VAL A 59 1.93 16.21 0.82
C VAL A 59 2.55 14.85 1.02
N LEU A 60 3.70 14.56 0.40
CA LEU A 60 4.40 13.27 0.54
C LEU A 60 4.87 13.02 1.97
N ALA A 61 5.39 14.04 2.66
CA ALA A 61 5.77 13.92 4.07
C ALA A 61 4.57 13.58 4.96
N GLN A 62 3.40 14.18 4.69
CA GLN A 62 2.19 13.86 5.44
C GLN A 62 1.68 12.46 5.10
N VAL A 63 1.74 12.03 3.85
CA VAL A 63 1.43 10.63 3.48
C VAL A 63 2.34 9.66 4.21
N GLU A 64 3.65 9.92 4.27
CA GLU A 64 4.61 9.09 5.00
C GLU A 64 4.23 8.97 6.49
N ASN A 65 3.91 10.07 7.14
CA ASN A 65 3.48 10.09 8.54
C ASN A 65 2.21 9.24 8.76
N VAL A 66 1.20 9.42 7.91
CA VAL A 66 -0.07 8.66 7.97
C VAL A 66 0.18 7.17 7.72
N ALA A 67 0.97 6.83 6.71
CA ALA A 67 1.29 5.45 6.36
C ALA A 67 2.04 4.75 7.50
N LEU A 68 3.08 5.38 8.06
CA LEU A 68 3.87 4.82 9.16
C LEU A 68 3.09 4.74 10.48
N SER A 69 2.03 5.52 10.64
CA SER A 69 1.08 5.41 11.76
C SER A 69 0.07 4.28 11.58
N THR A 70 -0.04 3.73 10.37
CA THR A 70 -0.91 2.59 10.07
C THR A 70 -0.30 1.31 10.65
N PRO A 71 -1.07 0.50 11.42
CA PRO A 71 -0.54 -0.73 12.00
C PRO A 71 0.11 -1.67 10.97
N ARG A 72 1.23 -2.28 11.33
CA ARG A 72 1.98 -3.27 10.52
C ARG A 72 2.43 -2.75 9.17
N THR A 73 2.68 -1.43 9.07
CA THR A 73 3.16 -0.76 7.87
C THR A 73 4.58 -0.26 8.08
N VAL A 74 5.43 -0.52 7.10
CA VAL A 74 6.83 -0.07 7.06
C VAL A 74 7.14 0.53 5.69
N LEU A 75 8.08 1.46 5.65
CA LEU A 75 8.65 1.96 4.40
C LEU A 75 9.54 0.86 3.80
N LEU A 76 9.22 0.43 2.58
CA LEU A 76 9.99 -0.58 1.86
C LEU A 76 11.11 0.05 1.03
N ALA A 77 10.83 1.16 0.36
CA ALA A 77 11.76 1.86 -0.52
C ALA A 77 11.33 3.30 -0.75
N GLY A 78 12.28 4.14 -1.15
CA GLY A 78 12.05 5.52 -1.53
C GLY A 78 12.15 6.52 -0.38
N SER A 79 11.90 7.78 -0.72
CA SER A 79 11.89 8.91 0.23
C SER A 79 11.06 10.06 -0.33
N VAL A 80 10.77 11.04 0.53
CA VAL A 80 10.12 12.29 0.11
C VAL A 80 10.96 13.04 -0.91
N GLU A 81 12.28 13.06 -0.75
CA GLU A 81 13.23 13.71 -1.67
C GLU A 81 13.25 13.04 -3.05
N GLU A 82 13.10 11.72 -3.09
CA GLU A 82 12.96 10.96 -4.35
C GLU A 82 11.61 11.22 -5.03
N GLY A 83 10.62 11.67 -4.26
CA GLY A 83 9.25 11.87 -4.75
C GLY A 83 8.50 10.58 -5.04
N LEU A 84 8.98 9.46 -4.49
CA LEU A 84 8.42 8.13 -4.65
C LEU A 84 8.60 7.33 -3.35
N LEU A 85 7.51 6.85 -2.80
CA LEU A 85 7.47 6.06 -1.57
C LEU A 85 6.77 4.74 -1.82
N THR A 86 7.29 3.65 -1.31
CA THR A 86 6.61 2.35 -1.34
C THR A 86 6.58 1.76 0.05
N PHE A 87 5.36 1.49 0.54
CA PHE A 87 5.09 0.92 1.85
C PHE A 87 4.69 -0.54 1.72
N GLN A 88 5.03 -1.35 2.72
CA GLN A 88 4.54 -2.69 2.91
C GLN A 88 3.65 -2.72 4.15
N THR A 89 2.41 -3.15 3.99
CA THR A 89 1.47 -3.39 5.10
C THR A 89 1.14 -4.87 5.18
N ARG A 90 1.24 -5.45 6.38
CA ARG A 90 0.92 -6.88 6.59
C ARG A 90 -0.43 -7.05 7.26
N SER A 91 -1.20 -8.06 6.82
CA SER A 91 -2.45 -8.44 7.48
C SER A 91 -2.17 -8.93 8.92
N ALA A 92 -3.16 -8.73 9.81
CA ALA A 92 -2.99 -9.01 11.24
C ALA A 92 -2.75 -10.49 11.53
N LEU A 93 -3.54 -11.38 10.92
CA LEU A 93 -3.51 -12.81 11.25
C LEU A 93 -2.43 -13.56 10.45
N TRP A 94 -2.49 -13.49 9.13
CA TRP A 94 -1.62 -14.28 8.24
C TRP A 94 -0.28 -13.61 7.93
N GLY A 95 -0.21 -12.27 8.06
CA GLY A 95 0.95 -11.50 7.67
C GLY A 95 1.12 -11.35 6.16
N PHE A 96 0.04 -11.47 5.38
CA PHE A 96 0.07 -11.22 3.94
C PHE A 96 0.53 -9.79 3.66
N PRO A 97 1.59 -9.60 2.86
CA PRO A 97 2.06 -8.27 2.52
C PRO A 97 1.26 -7.70 1.35
N ASP A 98 0.78 -6.48 1.53
CA ASP A 98 0.31 -5.59 0.49
C ASP A 98 1.32 -4.47 0.28
N PHE A 99 1.42 -3.96 -0.92
CA PHE A 99 2.32 -2.87 -1.26
C PHE A 99 1.54 -1.64 -1.70
N THR A 100 1.91 -0.48 -1.17
CA THR A 100 1.32 0.80 -1.55
C THR A 100 2.41 1.74 -2.03
N THR A 101 2.37 2.10 -3.30
CA THR A 101 3.29 3.07 -3.90
C THR A 101 2.62 4.42 -4.00
N VAL A 102 3.33 5.47 -3.61
CA VAL A 102 2.85 6.85 -3.57
C VAL A 102 3.83 7.75 -4.31
N THR A 103 3.32 8.60 -5.16
CA THR A 103 4.10 9.64 -5.86
C THR A 103 3.24 10.87 -6.10
N VAL A 104 3.90 11.99 -6.37
CA VAL A 104 3.25 13.17 -6.95
C VAL A 104 3.82 13.38 -8.35
N GLU A 105 2.96 13.48 -9.33
CA GLU A 105 3.29 13.81 -10.71
C GLU A 105 2.51 15.06 -11.11
N ASN A 106 3.24 16.13 -11.48
CA ASN A 106 2.68 17.46 -11.66
C ASN A 106 1.95 17.93 -10.37
N ASP A 107 0.62 18.06 -10.41
CA ASP A 107 -0.23 18.42 -9.29
C ASP A 107 -1.12 17.27 -8.80
N LEU A 108 -0.78 16.03 -9.18
CA LEU A 108 -1.57 14.85 -8.86
C LEU A 108 -0.82 13.93 -7.88
N LEU A 109 -1.41 13.72 -6.73
CA LEU A 109 -1.04 12.65 -5.81
C LEU A 109 -1.63 11.34 -6.31
N ILE A 110 -0.78 10.34 -6.52
CA ILE A 110 -1.17 9.02 -6.97
C ILE A 110 -0.83 8.01 -5.87
N ILE A 111 -1.82 7.27 -5.41
CA ILE A 111 -1.65 6.20 -4.41
C ILE A 111 -2.16 4.89 -5.02
N TYR A 112 -1.26 3.93 -5.15
CA TYR A 112 -1.56 2.62 -5.73
C TYR A 112 -1.26 1.50 -4.74
N GLY A 113 -2.31 0.87 -4.22
CA GLY A 113 -2.24 -0.29 -3.33
C GLY A 113 -2.55 -1.58 -4.08
N ARG A 114 -1.76 -2.65 -3.84
CA ARG A 114 -1.94 -3.96 -4.46
C ARG A 114 -1.44 -5.08 -3.56
N LEU A 115 -2.13 -6.22 -3.65
CA LEU A 115 -1.74 -7.42 -2.92
C LEU A 115 -0.55 -8.16 -3.60
N ARG A 116 0.19 -8.92 -2.80
CA ARG A 116 1.23 -9.84 -3.30
C ARG A 116 0.69 -11.24 -3.54
N PHE A 117 -0.14 -11.75 -2.64
CA PHE A 117 -0.68 -13.11 -2.65
C PHE A 117 -2.20 -13.10 -2.78
N GLY A 118 -2.72 -14.00 -3.59
CA GLY A 118 -4.14 -14.14 -3.83
C GLY A 118 -4.63 -13.37 -5.07
N ARG A 119 -5.94 -13.34 -5.25
CA ARG A 119 -6.61 -12.69 -6.40
C ARG A 119 -7.39 -11.45 -6.01
N SER A 120 -7.99 -11.45 -4.82
CA SER A 120 -8.80 -10.35 -4.33
C SER A 120 -8.35 -9.95 -2.92
N ASP A 121 -8.25 -8.66 -2.69
CA ASP A 121 -7.97 -8.08 -1.36
C ASP A 121 -9.25 -7.77 -0.57
N MET A 122 -10.43 -8.11 -1.12
CA MET A 122 -11.73 -7.82 -0.51
C MET A 122 -11.92 -6.33 -0.13
N GLY A 123 -11.31 -5.42 -0.88
CA GLY A 123 -11.40 -3.97 -0.64
C GLY A 123 -10.47 -3.43 0.47
N VAL A 124 -9.53 -4.24 0.96
CA VAL A 124 -8.59 -3.82 2.02
C VAL A 124 -7.70 -2.67 1.56
N ASN A 125 -7.15 -2.74 0.34
CA ASN A 125 -6.34 -1.65 -0.22
C ASN A 125 -7.16 -0.38 -0.42
N LYS A 126 -8.40 -0.49 -0.93
CA LYS A 126 -9.31 0.64 -1.07
C LYS A 126 -9.58 1.32 0.28
N ALA A 127 -9.95 0.55 1.30
CA ALA A 127 -10.24 1.09 2.62
C ALA A 127 -9.03 1.80 3.23
N ARG A 128 -7.83 1.23 3.09
CA ARG A 128 -6.58 1.83 3.56
C ARG A 128 -6.29 3.15 2.85
N ILE A 129 -6.33 3.17 1.54
CA ILE A 129 -6.01 4.36 0.73
C ILE A 129 -7.01 5.48 0.97
N LEU A 130 -8.31 5.19 1.01
CA LEU A 130 -9.32 6.20 1.33
C LEU A 130 -9.17 6.72 2.77
N GLY A 131 -8.77 5.87 3.72
CA GLY A 131 -8.43 6.29 5.07
C GLY A 131 -7.22 7.24 5.11
N TRP A 132 -6.17 6.95 4.36
CA TRP A 132 -5.02 7.85 4.24
C TRP A 132 -5.40 9.19 3.61
N LEU A 133 -6.17 9.19 2.52
CA LEU A 133 -6.67 10.41 1.88
C LEU A 133 -7.54 11.25 2.84
N SER A 134 -8.39 10.61 3.63
CA SER A 134 -9.17 11.30 4.66
C SER A 134 -8.27 11.97 5.71
N ALA A 135 -7.20 11.31 6.11
CA ALA A 135 -6.24 11.85 7.08
C ALA A 135 -5.39 13.02 6.52
N LEU A 136 -5.21 13.09 5.20
CA LEU A 136 -4.55 14.24 4.55
C LEU A 136 -5.40 15.50 4.62
N GLY A 137 -6.72 15.39 4.76
CA GLY A 137 -7.64 16.52 4.90
C GLY A 137 -7.53 17.52 3.75
N PRO A 138 -7.25 18.80 4.06
CA PRO A 138 -7.24 19.86 3.05
C PRO A 138 -6.03 19.82 2.10
N LEU A 139 -5.06 18.93 2.28
CA LEU A 139 -3.89 18.81 1.40
C LEU A 139 -4.24 18.23 0.02
N THR A 140 -5.44 17.68 -0.13
CA THR A 140 -5.95 17.17 -1.41
C THR A 140 -7.38 17.61 -1.65
N GLU A 141 -7.74 17.82 -2.93
CA GLU A 141 -9.13 18.05 -3.32
C GLU A 141 -9.92 16.73 -3.30
N PRO A 142 -11.21 16.76 -2.92
CA PRO A 142 -12.09 15.61 -3.10
C PRO A 142 -12.28 15.25 -4.58
N LEU A 143 -12.69 14.01 -4.84
CA LEU A 143 -12.99 13.53 -6.19
C LEU A 143 -14.35 14.06 -6.66
#